data_5d6c0fbcf053372d82ed57ee1bdeeffc
#
_entry.id   5d6c0fbcf053372d82ed57ee1bdeeffc
#
_cell.length_a   1.000
_cell.length_b   1.000
_cell.length_c   1.000
_cell.angle_alpha   90.00
_cell.angle_beta   90.00
_cell.angle_gamma   90.00
#
_symmetry.space_group_name_H-M   'P 1'
#
loop_
_entity.id
_entity.type
_entity.pdbx_description
1 polymer ?
#
loop_
_entity_poly.entity_id
_entity_poly.type
_entity_poly.pdbx_seq_one_letter_code
_entity_poly.pdbx_strand_id
1 'polypeptide(L)'
;MLSFSVPPLQQEKIEEARQYIDALTKPPGSLGRLEEIAIQLAGMTGEIKPNIAPASLVFCADHGIVEENVSASPQEVTYEMAMNMVEGGAGISVFSRMIGAPLAVYDLGIVRPVPNDKVINKKVRPHGTANFLKERAMTEEEAWQAIKVGYEAAQQAIRNGAGCIIVGEL
;
A
#
# COMPACT_ATOMS: atom_id res chain seq x y z
N MET A 1 -17.03 -5.73 -13.45
CA MET A 1 -15.57 -5.85 -13.57
C MET A 1 -14.97 -4.46 -13.45
N LEU A 2 -13.99 -4.25 -12.56
CA LEU A 2 -13.31 -2.95 -12.48
C LEU A 2 -12.47 -2.77 -13.75
N SER A 3 -12.61 -1.63 -14.41
CA SER A 3 -11.79 -1.25 -15.55
C SER A 3 -10.75 -0.24 -15.08
N PHE A 4 -9.48 -0.56 -15.30
CA PHE A 4 -8.37 0.32 -14.94
C PHE A 4 -7.81 0.95 -16.23
N SER A 5 -7.70 2.27 -16.23
CA SER A 5 -7.02 3.01 -17.29
C SER A 5 -5.86 3.77 -16.68
N VAL A 6 -4.66 3.51 -17.17
CA VAL A 6 -3.44 4.25 -16.78
C VAL A 6 -3.11 5.20 -17.92
N PRO A 7 -3.18 6.53 -17.71
CA PRO A 7 -2.81 7.49 -18.73
C PRO A 7 -1.31 7.40 -19.04
N PRO A 8 -0.88 7.74 -20.28
CA PRO A 8 0.53 7.80 -20.60
C PRO A 8 1.23 8.94 -19.85
N LEU A 9 2.54 8.79 -19.64
CA LEU A 9 3.35 9.86 -19.07
C LEU A 9 3.38 11.09 -19.99
N GLN A 10 3.35 12.28 -19.39
CA GLN A 10 3.42 13.56 -20.08
C GLN A 10 4.88 13.86 -20.46
N GLN A 11 5.26 13.56 -21.71
CA GLN A 11 6.64 13.68 -22.18
C GLN A 11 7.19 15.12 -22.11
N GLU A 12 6.35 16.12 -22.35
CA GLU A 12 6.70 17.53 -22.21
C GLU A 12 7.14 17.84 -20.77
N LYS A 13 6.42 17.30 -19.77
CA LYS A 13 6.76 17.50 -18.35
C LYS A 13 8.01 16.75 -17.92
N ILE A 14 8.29 15.61 -18.53
CA ILE A 14 9.53 14.87 -18.33
C ILE A 14 10.72 15.73 -18.77
N GLU A 15 10.63 16.31 -19.96
CA GLU A 15 11.71 17.13 -20.52
C GLU A 15 11.89 18.46 -19.74
N GLU A 16 10.80 19.12 -19.39
CA GLU A 16 10.82 20.33 -18.53
C GLU A 16 11.46 20.04 -17.16
N ALA A 17 11.11 18.91 -16.53
CA ALA A 17 11.68 18.49 -15.24
C ALA A 17 13.20 18.20 -15.36
N ARG A 18 13.64 17.57 -16.46
CA ARG A 18 15.06 17.31 -16.73
C ARG A 18 15.83 18.61 -16.81
N GLN A 19 15.36 19.55 -17.62
CA GLN A 19 15.99 20.87 -17.77
C GLN A 19 16.02 21.63 -16.45
N TYR A 20 14.94 21.57 -15.65
CA TYR A 20 14.88 22.18 -14.35
C TYR A 20 15.93 21.60 -13.38
N ILE A 21 16.06 20.25 -13.32
CA ILE A 21 17.02 19.56 -12.46
C ILE A 21 18.46 19.86 -12.85
N ASP A 22 18.75 19.90 -14.16
CA ASP A 22 20.10 20.21 -14.68
C ASP A 22 20.51 21.66 -14.40
N ALA A 23 19.54 22.58 -14.33
CA ALA A 23 19.77 23.99 -14.00
C ALA A 23 19.98 24.26 -12.51
N LEU A 24 19.76 23.27 -11.61
CA LEU A 24 20.00 23.44 -10.19
C LEU A 24 21.48 23.62 -9.87
N THR A 25 21.79 24.35 -8.79
CA THR A 25 23.16 24.58 -8.30
C THR A 25 23.75 23.31 -7.70
N LYS A 26 24.10 22.34 -8.54
CA LYS A 26 24.69 21.05 -8.17
C LYS A 26 25.47 20.51 -9.36
N PRO A 27 26.46 19.60 -9.16
CA PRO A 27 27.04 18.86 -10.29
C PRO A 27 25.96 18.05 -11.00
N PRO A 28 25.96 17.98 -12.35
CA PRO A 28 25.01 17.17 -13.11
C PRO A 28 25.02 15.70 -12.64
N GLY A 29 23.84 15.12 -12.43
CA GLY A 29 23.68 13.73 -12.00
C GLY A 29 24.06 13.44 -10.54
N SER A 30 24.41 14.45 -9.74
CA SER A 30 24.91 14.24 -8.36
C SER A 30 23.90 13.64 -7.41
N LEU A 31 22.60 13.77 -7.66
CA LEU A 31 21.54 13.17 -6.84
C LEU A 31 21.17 11.74 -7.31
N GLY A 32 21.79 11.27 -8.43
CA GLY A 32 21.62 9.90 -8.90
C GLY A 32 20.16 9.54 -9.17
N ARG A 33 19.71 8.43 -8.62
CA ARG A 33 18.35 7.90 -8.80
C ARG A 33 17.23 8.86 -8.38
N LEU A 34 17.49 9.79 -7.45
CA LEU A 34 16.48 10.78 -7.04
C LEU A 34 16.10 11.72 -8.19
N GLU A 35 17.03 12.05 -9.09
CA GLU A 35 16.73 12.87 -10.27
C GLU A 35 15.78 12.13 -11.24
N GLU A 36 16.03 10.85 -11.47
CA GLU A 36 15.17 10.02 -12.33
C GLU A 36 13.76 9.89 -11.75
N ILE A 37 13.63 9.66 -10.42
CA ILE A 37 12.35 9.57 -9.73
C ILE A 37 11.60 10.91 -9.85
N ALA A 38 12.27 12.03 -9.62
CA ALA A 38 11.64 13.36 -9.74
C ALA A 38 11.14 13.64 -11.16
N ILE A 39 11.93 13.29 -12.17
CA ILE A 39 11.54 13.42 -13.58
C ILE A 39 10.32 12.54 -13.91
N GLN A 40 10.32 11.30 -13.42
CA GLN A 40 9.21 10.39 -13.63
C GLN A 40 7.92 10.88 -12.93
N LEU A 41 8.02 11.37 -11.71
CA LEU A 41 6.89 11.96 -10.98
C LEU A 41 6.32 13.18 -11.70
N ALA A 42 7.17 14.04 -12.28
CA ALA A 42 6.70 15.16 -13.08
C ALA A 42 5.89 14.68 -14.31
N GLY A 43 6.37 13.64 -14.99
CA GLY A 43 5.63 13.03 -16.11
C GLY A 43 4.30 12.39 -15.71
N MET A 44 4.21 11.84 -14.49
CA MET A 44 2.99 11.24 -13.97
C MET A 44 1.95 12.28 -13.55
N THR A 45 2.38 13.36 -12.90
CA THR A 45 1.49 14.35 -12.27
C THR A 45 1.21 15.56 -13.13
N GLY A 46 2.06 15.84 -14.12
CA GLY A 46 2.03 17.08 -14.88
C GLY A 46 2.62 18.29 -14.15
N GLU A 47 3.21 18.09 -12.98
CA GLU A 47 3.80 19.14 -12.15
C GLU A 47 5.29 18.93 -11.95
N ILE A 48 6.09 19.99 -12.11
CA ILE A 48 7.55 19.94 -11.93
C ILE A 48 7.93 19.70 -10.46
N LYS A 49 7.09 20.16 -9.53
CA LYS A 49 7.24 20.00 -8.08
C LYS A 49 5.95 19.40 -7.52
N PRO A 50 5.68 18.12 -7.76
CA PRO A 50 4.43 17.51 -7.32
C PRO A 50 4.34 17.44 -5.79
N ASN A 51 3.13 17.63 -5.28
CA ASN A 51 2.84 17.30 -3.90
C ASN A 51 2.70 15.78 -3.77
N ILE A 52 3.63 15.15 -3.07
CA ILE A 52 3.67 13.70 -2.84
C ILE A 52 3.26 13.33 -1.41
N ALA A 53 2.27 14.05 -0.83
CA ALA A 53 1.74 13.72 0.50
C ALA A 53 1.45 12.23 0.63
N PRO A 54 2.15 11.50 1.52
CA PRO A 54 2.03 10.04 1.59
C PRO A 54 0.83 9.62 2.42
N ALA A 55 0.27 8.43 2.12
CA ALA A 55 -0.63 7.68 3.00
C ALA A 55 -0.22 6.20 2.99
N SER A 56 -0.23 5.56 4.16
CA SER A 56 0.11 4.15 4.33
C SER A 56 -1.16 3.30 4.48
N LEU A 57 -1.29 2.26 3.66
CA LEU A 57 -2.41 1.33 3.66
C LEU A 57 -1.86 -0.08 3.88
N VAL A 58 -2.26 -0.77 4.95
CA VAL A 58 -1.85 -2.14 5.24
C VAL A 58 -3.07 -3.05 5.22
N PHE A 59 -2.93 -4.18 4.53
CA PHE A 59 -3.97 -5.19 4.38
C PHE A 59 -3.52 -6.47 5.07
N CYS A 60 -4.31 -6.94 6.06
CA CYS A 60 -3.97 -8.09 6.89
C CYS A 60 -4.93 -9.24 6.62
N ALA A 61 -4.40 -10.45 6.46
CA ALA A 61 -5.18 -11.67 6.34
C ALA A 61 -4.37 -12.89 6.77
N ASP A 62 -5.05 -13.86 7.32
CA ASP A 62 -4.48 -15.18 7.59
C ASP A 62 -4.58 -16.09 6.36
N HIS A 63 -3.67 -17.04 6.25
CA HIS A 63 -3.58 -17.96 5.12
C HIS A 63 -3.51 -19.41 5.56
N GLY A 64 -4.42 -20.25 5.05
CA GLY A 64 -4.50 -21.67 5.41
C GLY A 64 -3.26 -22.50 5.10
N ILE A 65 -2.36 -22.01 4.25
CA ILE A 65 -1.07 -22.66 3.97
C ILE A 65 -0.16 -22.75 5.20
N VAL A 66 -0.44 -21.98 6.26
CA VAL A 66 0.31 -22.05 7.53
C VAL A 66 0.29 -23.46 8.14
N GLU A 67 -0.75 -24.26 7.85
CA GLU A 67 -0.85 -25.67 8.28
C GLU A 67 0.33 -26.53 7.79
N GLU A 68 0.99 -26.12 6.72
CA GLU A 68 2.13 -26.83 6.12
C GLU A 68 3.48 -26.38 6.71
N ASN A 69 3.48 -25.61 7.79
CA ASN A 69 4.67 -25.10 8.47
C ASN A 69 5.64 -24.32 7.57
N VAL A 70 5.11 -23.59 6.59
CA VAL A 70 5.88 -22.77 5.65
C VAL A 70 6.31 -21.41 6.25
N SER A 71 5.70 -21.01 7.36
CA SER A 71 6.01 -19.76 8.07
C SER A 71 6.83 -20.05 9.32
N ALA A 72 7.83 -19.22 9.60
CA ALA A 72 8.56 -19.24 10.88
C ALA A 72 7.74 -18.66 12.04
N SER A 73 6.68 -17.91 11.75
CA SER A 73 5.80 -17.30 12.75
C SER A 73 4.45 -18.04 12.80
N PRO A 74 3.88 -18.24 13.99
CA PRO A 74 2.52 -18.79 14.13
C PRO A 74 1.48 -17.79 13.61
N GLN A 75 0.29 -18.29 13.28
CA GLN A 75 -0.79 -17.51 12.68
C GLN A 75 -1.27 -16.35 13.57
N GLU A 76 -1.20 -16.50 14.88
CA GLU A 76 -1.59 -15.47 15.85
C GLU A 76 -0.81 -14.16 15.69
N VAL A 77 0.38 -14.22 15.10
CA VAL A 77 1.23 -13.04 14.83
C VAL A 77 0.51 -12.02 13.94
N THR A 78 -0.33 -12.45 13.00
CA THR A 78 -1.11 -11.53 12.16
C THR A 78 -1.99 -10.62 13.00
N TYR A 79 -2.72 -11.20 13.96
CA TYR A 79 -3.53 -10.42 14.90
C TYR A 79 -2.67 -9.48 15.76
N GLU A 80 -1.60 -10.01 16.37
CA GLU A 80 -0.73 -9.25 17.28
C GLU A 80 -0.08 -8.05 16.54
N MET A 81 0.34 -8.26 15.31
CA MET A 81 0.94 -7.21 14.48
C MET A 81 -0.09 -6.19 14.01
N ALA A 82 -1.29 -6.60 13.62
CA ALA A 82 -2.37 -5.66 13.28
C ALA A 82 -2.69 -4.74 14.47
N MET A 83 -2.76 -5.29 15.68
CA MET A 83 -2.94 -4.51 16.90
C MET A 83 -1.76 -3.57 17.16
N ASN A 84 -0.53 -4.07 17.07
CA ASN A 84 0.68 -3.27 17.25
C ASN A 84 0.78 -2.11 16.24
N MET A 85 0.33 -2.31 15.00
CA MET A 85 0.27 -1.24 13.99
C MET A 85 -0.65 -0.09 14.42
N VAL A 86 -1.87 -0.38 14.85
CA VAL A 86 -2.84 0.66 15.24
C VAL A 86 -2.51 1.30 16.60
N GLU A 87 -1.73 0.63 17.44
CA GLU A 87 -1.19 1.16 18.69
C GLU A 87 0.08 1.99 18.47
N GLY A 88 0.68 1.93 17.28
CA GLY A 88 1.80 2.78 16.89
C GLY A 88 3.19 2.21 17.16
N GLY A 89 3.29 0.91 17.54
CA GLY A 89 4.54 0.24 17.88
C GLY A 89 5.26 -0.40 16.70
N ALA A 90 4.54 -0.76 15.64
CA ALA A 90 5.12 -1.39 14.46
C ALA A 90 6.01 -0.45 13.64
N GLY A 91 6.99 -0.99 12.92
CA GLY A 91 7.90 -0.20 12.10
C GLY A 91 7.19 0.72 11.13
N ILE A 92 6.14 0.22 10.42
CA ILE A 92 5.35 1.05 9.51
C ILE A 92 4.65 2.20 10.23
N SER A 93 4.19 1.98 11.46
CA SER A 93 3.53 3.03 12.27
C SER A 93 4.51 4.11 12.68
N VAL A 94 5.73 3.72 13.04
CA VAL A 94 6.81 4.65 13.40
C VAL A 94 7.22 5.48 12.19
N PHE A 95 7.52 4.84 11.05
CA PHE A 95 7.95 5.54 9.85
C PHE A 95 6.84 6.40 9.25
N SER A 96 5.59 5.93 9.22
CA SER A 96 4.45 6.73 8.77
C SER A 96 4.31 8.00 9.59
N ARG A 97 4.41 7.89 10.92
CA ARG A 97 4.37 9.05 11.81
C ARG A 97 5.52 10.02 11.57
N MET A 98 6.73 9.52 11.31
CA MET A 98 7.91 10.36 11.02
C MET A 98 7.76 11.20 9.76
N ILE A 99 7.09 10.69 8.73
CA ILE A 99 6.86 11.41 7.46
C ILE A 99 5.49 12.06 7.37
N GLY A 100 4.69 12.03 8.44
CA GLY A 100 3.34 12.61 8.46
C GLY A 100 2.33 11.85 7.59
N ALA A 101 2.58 10.58 7.28
CA ALA A 101 1.66 9.72 6.52
C ALA A 101 0.56 9.17 7.44
N PRO A 102 -0.73 9.41 7.15
CA PRO A 102 -1.81 8.67 7.79
C PRO A 102 -1.66 7.17 7.54
N LEU A 103 -1.85 6.35 8.57
CA LEU A 103 -1.83 4.88 8.48
C LEU A 103 -3.25 4.34 8.62
N ALA A 104 -3.68 3.51 7.66
CA ALA A 104 -4.91 2.74 7.74
C ALA A 104 -4.61 1.25 7.65
N VAL A 105 -5.17 0.47 8.59
CA VAL A 105 -4.98 -0.99 8.68
C VAL A 105 -6.33 -1.66 8.40
N TYR A 106 -6.36 -2.57 7.43
CA TYR A 106 -7.54 -3.27 6.96
C TYR A 106 -7.48 -4.75 7.31
N ASP A 107 -8.53 -5.27 7.94
CA ASP A 107 -8.72 -6.71 8.16
C ASP A 107 -9.50 -7.30 6.98
N LEU A 108 -8.82 -8.10 6.14
CA LEU A 108 -9.40 -8.83 5.01
C LEU A 108 -9.71 -10.29 5.34
N GLY A 109 -9.18 -10.81 6.45
CA GLY A 109 -9.38 -12.21 6.79
C GLY A 109 -8.56 -12.68 7.99
N ILE A 110 -8.33 -11.85 9.01
CA ILE A 110 -7.72 -12.29 10.27
C ILE A 110 -8.69 -13.24 10.95
N VAL A 111 -8.25 -14.46 11.29
CA VAL A 111 -9.10 -15.50 11.91
C VAL A 111 -9.57 -15.06 13.29
N ARG A 112 -8.63 -14.59 14.12
CA ARG A 112 -8.95 -14.08 15.44
C ARG A 112 -9.77 -12.79 15.34
N PRO A 113 -10.91 -12.64 16.03
CA PRO A 113 -11.67 -11.39 16.03
C PRO A 113 -10.84 -10.20 16.48
N VAL A 114 -10.87 -9.11 15.72
CA VAL A 114 -10.16 -7.87 16.04
C VAL A 114 -11.14 -6.87 16.66
N PRO A 115 -11.16 -6.68 18.00
CA PRO A 115 -12.11 -5.81 18.69
C PRO A 115 -11.63 -4.36 18.78
N ASN A 116 -10.89 -3.89 17.77
CA ASN A 116 -10.33 -2.54 17.76
C ASN A 116 -10.93 -1.76 16.57
N ASP A 117 -11.62 -0.68 16.87
CA ASP A 117 -12.29 0.18 15.91
C ASP A 117 -11.32 0.93 14.95
N LYS A 118 -10.03 0.97 15.30
CA LYS A 118 -8.98 1.51 14.44
C LYS A 118 -8.57 0.54 13.32
N VAL A 119 -8.88 -0.76 13.44
CA VAL A 119 -8.69 -1.72 12.36
C VAL A 119 -9.97 -1.78 11.53
N ILE A 120 -9.87 -1.42 10.27
CA ILE A 120 -11.00 -1.32 9.36
C ILE A 120 -11.41 -2.71 8.89
N ASN A 121 -12.55 -3.19 9.39
CA ASN A 121 -13.06 -4.51 9.01
C ASN A 121 -13.59 -4.49 7.56
N LYS A 122 -12.94 -5.25 6.70
CA LYS A 122 -13.28 -5.49 5.29
C LYS A 122 -13.13 -6.96 4.94
N LYS A 123 -13.41 -7.86 5.89
CA LYS A 123 -13.23 -9.30 5.72
C LYS A 123 -13.89 -9.79 4.44
N VAL A 124 -13.07 -10.41 3.60
CA VAL A 124 -13.49 -11.16 2.41
C VAL A 124 -13.75 -12.61 2.80
N ARG A 125 -12.88 -13.15 3.65
CA ARG A 125 -13.03 -14.50 4.22
C ARG A 125 -12.88 -14.45 5.74
N PRO A 126 -13.88 -14.88 6.52
CA PRO A 126 -13.84 -14.78 7.99
C PRO A 126 -12.77 -15.66 8.64
N HIS A 127 -12.29 -16.70 7.94
CA HIS A 127 -11.31 -17.66 8.44
C HIS A 127 -9.99 -17.65 7.63
N GLY A 128 -9.69 -16.55 6.95
CA GLY A 128 -8.52 -16.47 6.07
C GLY A 128 -8.68 -17.27 4.78
N THR A 129 -7.62 -17.40 3.99
CA THR A 129 -7.64 -18.21 2.78
C THR A 129 -7.63 -19.70 3.12
N ALA A 130 -8.13 -20.56 2.20
CA ALA A 130 -7.93 -21.98 2.32
C ALA A 130 -6.46 -22.37 2.06
N ASN A 131 -6.10 -23.60 2.48
CA ASN A 131 -4.79 -24.16 2.20
C ASN A 131 -4.70 -24.56 0.72
N PHE A 132 -3.91 -23.83 -0.06
CA PHE A 132 -3.82 -24.02 -1.51
C PHE A 132 -3.09 -25.29 -1.94
N LEU A 133 -2.50 -26.06 -1.01
CA LEU A 133 -2.07 -27.44 -1.29
C LEU A 133 -3.24 -28.42 -1.34
N LYS A 134 -4.37 -28.09 -0.71
CA LYS A 134 -5.55 -28.98 -0.60
C LYS A 134 -6.66 -28.55 -1.55
N GLU A 135 -6.88 -27.25 -1.68
CA GLU A 135 -7.92 -26.65 -2.51
C GLU A 135 -7.56 -25.22 -2.94
N ARG A 136 -8.42 -24.58 -3.71
CA ARG A 136 -8.20 -23.18 -4.10
C ARG A 136 -8.21 -22.27 -2.86
N ALA A 137 -7.23 -21.37 -2.74
CA ALA A 137 -7.10 -20.42 -1.62
C ALA A 137 -8.37 -19.58 -1.42
N MET A 138 -9.02 -19.17 -2.51
CA MET A 138 -10.27 -18.42 -2.53
C MET A 138 -11.00 -18.60 -3.88
N THR A 139 -12.25 -18.19 -3.92
CA THR A 139 -12.99 -18.12 -5.19
C THR A 139 -12.59 -16.91 -6.01
N GLU A 140 -12.96 -16.87 -7.28
CA GLU A 140 -12.71 -15.71 -8.14
C GLU A 140 -13.47 -14.46 -7.63
N GLU A 141 -14.69 -14.64 -7.13
CA GLU A 141 -15.51 -13.56 -6.54
C GLU A 141 -14.85 -12.97 -5.30
N GLU A 142 -14.31 -13.82 -4.41
CA GLU A 142 -13.57 -13.37 -3.23
C GLU A 142 -12.30 -12.61 -3.62
N ALA A 143 -11.56 -13.07 -4.62
CA ALA A 143 -10.38 -12.37 -5.14
C ALA A 143 -10.76 -10.98 -5.70
N TRP A 144 -11.83 -10.90 -6.49
CA TRP A 144 -12.34 -9.63 -6.99
C TRP A 144 -12.83 -8.69 -5.87
N GLN A 145 -13.43 -9.25 -4.82
CA GLN A 145 -13.83 -8.47 -3.65
C GLN A 145 -12.62 -7.89 -2.93
N ALA A 146 -11.55 -8.65 -2.73
CA ALA A 146 -10.30 -8.16 -2.13
C ALA A 146 -9.67 -7.04 -2.96
N ILE A 147 -9.60 -7.20 -4.30
CA ILE A 147 -9.12 -6.16 -5.21
C ILE A 147 -9.97 -4.89 -5.08
N LYS A 148 -11.30 -5.04 -4.99
CA LYS A 148 -12.21 -3.91 -4.82
C LYS A 148 -11.96 -3.17 -3.50
N VAL A 149 -11.71 -3.87 -2.40
CA VAL A 149 -11.34 -3.24 -1.12
C VAL A 149 -10.08 -2.40 -1.26
N GLY A 150 -9.03 -2.93 -1.90
CA GLY A 150 -7.79 -2.19 -2.16
C GLY A 150 -8.02 -0.94 -3.00
N TYR A 151 -8.84 -1.06 -4.06
CA TYR A 151 -9.21 0.07 -4.91
C TYR A 151 -9.96 1.16 -4.13
N GLU A 152 -10.97 0.79 -3.34
CA GLU A 152 -11.75 1.73 -2.53
C GLU A 152 -10.89 2.41 -1.46
N ALA A 153 -9.96 1.68 -0.83
CA ALA A 153 -9.01 2.22 0.14
C ALA A 153 -8.09 3.27 -0.50
N ALA A 154 -7.52 2.96 -1.67
CA ALA A 154 -6.70 3.90 -2.43
C ALA A 154 -7.49 5.16 -2.83
N GLN A 155 -8.70 4.99 -3.36
CA GLN A 155 -9.60 6.09 -3.71
C GLN A 155 -9.91 6.98 -2.49
N GLN A 156 -10.12 6.37 -1.32
CA GLN A 156 -10.36 7.14 -0.10
C GLN A 156 -9.14 7.92 0.34
N ALA A 157 -7.94 7.33 0.27
CA ALA A 157 -6.70 8.02 0.57
C ALA A 157 -6.47 9.22 -0.36
N ILE A 158 -6.72 9.05 -1.66
CA ILE A 158 -6.62 10.13 -2.66
C ILE A 158 -7.63 11.26 -2.35
N ARG A 159 -8.89 10.93 -2.06
CA ARG A 159 -9.90 11.94 -1.65
C ARG A 159 -9.49 12.71 -0.40
N ASN A 160 -8.73 12.09 0.49
CA ASN A 160 -8.20 12.70 1.70
C ASN A 160 -6.89 13.49 1.45
N GLY A 161 -6.46 13.63 0.20
CA GLY A 161 -5.32 14.46 -0.21
C GLY A 161 -4.00 13.71 -0.40
N ALA A 162 -4.01 12.36 -0.37
CA ALA A 162 -2.79 11.62 -0.64
C ALA A 162 -2.37 11.75 -2.13
N GLY A 163 -1.12 12.14 -2.35
CA GLY A 163 -0.48 12.13 -3.66
C GLY A 163 0.40 10.89 -3.88
N CYS A 164 0.68 10.13 -2.82
CA CYS A 164 1.46 8.89 -2.86
C CYS A 164 0.84 7.87 -1.90
N ILE A 165 0.76 6.61 -2.32
CA ILE A 165 0.24 5.53 -1.50
C ILE A 165 1.36 4.52 -1.23
N ILE A 166 1.61 4.25 0.04
CA ILE A 166 2.54 3.22 0.52
C ILE A 166 1.69 2.00 0.89
N VAL A 167 1.91 0.89 0.19
CA VAL A 167 1.14 -0.34 0.40
C VAL A 167 1.96 -1.32 1.22
N GLY A 168 1.33 -1.90 2.24
CA GLY A 168 1.85 -3.00 3.04
C GLY A 168 0.86 -4.16 3.08
N GLU A 169 1.38 -5.36 3.29
CA GLU A 169 0.59 -6.57 3.54
C GLU A 169 1.11 -7.29 4.78
N LEU A 170 0.26 -8.13 5.39
CA LEU A 170 0.56 -8.94 6.57
C LEU A 170 -0.33 -10.18 6.58
#